data_71c54be4faf967243c7e0365b520385e
#
_entry.id   71c54be4faf967243c7e0365b520385e
#
_cell.length_a   1.000
_cell.length_b   1.000
_cell.length_c   1.000
_cell.angle_alpha   90.00
_cell.angle_beta   90.00
_cell.angle_gamma   90.00
#
_symmetry.space_group_name_H-M   'P 1'
#
loop_
_entity.id
_entity.type
_entity.pdbx_description
1 polymer ?
#
loop_
_entity_poly.entity_id
_entity_poly.type
_entity_poly.pdbx_seq_one_letter_code
_entity_poly.pdbx_strand_id
1 'polypeptide(L)'
;MHSIEVVPSWNPVASCKPLLHWFMGEYLPDHSIDLTVVYMDLSDEGVDGWCMREEDNEFIIQIDENLEGDEHTKTLLHECYHMYQHMMNIPRCEICANLSEDLLLDKFKKTL
;
A
#
# COMPACT_ATOMS: atom_id res chain seq x y z
N MET A 1 -17.06 -3.95 -1.01
CA MET A 1 -16.28 -4.75 -0.04
C MET A 1 -14.88 -4.98 -0.58
N HIS A 2 -13.87 -4.84 0.26
CA HIS A 2 -12.50 -5.07 -0.13
C HIS A 2 -12.03 -6.45 0.31
N SER A 3 -11.23 -7.10 -0.54
CA SER A 3 -10.55 -8.35 -0.22
C SER A 3 -9.06 -8.05 -0.09
N ILE A 4 -8.46 -8.39 1.04
CA ILE A 4 -7.07 -8.11 1.33
C ILE A 4 -6.37 -9.39 1.75
N GLU A 5 -5.30 -9.74 1.02
CA GLU A 5 -4.45 -10.88 1.34
C GLU A 5 -3.01 -10.40 1.50
N VAL A 6 -2.33 -10.90 2.52
CA VAL A 6 -0.92 -10.60 2.78
C VAL A 6 -0.12 -11.88 2.68
N VAL A 7 0.93 -11.87 1.88
CA VAL A 7 1.77 -13.05 1.63
C VAL A 7 3.22 -12.70 2.01
N PRO A 8 3.90 -13.49 2.81
CA PRO A 8 3.39 -14.63 3.57
C PRO A 8 2.48 -14.21 4.72
N SER A 9 1.50 -15.05 5.06
CA SER A 9 0.50 -14.72 6.08
C SER A 9 1.08 -14.64 7.49
N TRP A 10 2.25 -15.21 7.71
CA TRP A 10 2.95 -15.20 9.00
C TRP A 10 3.87 -13.99 9.16
N ASN A 11 3.86 -13.03 8.21
CA ASN A 11 4.74 -11.87 8.27
C ASN A 11 4.55 -11.13 9.60
N PRO A 12 5.66 -10.83 10.32
CA PRO A 12 5.56 -10.21 11.65
C PRO A 12 5.16 -8.74 11.63
N VAL A 13 5.00 -8.13 10.45
CA VAL A 13 4.58 -6.73 10.36
C VAL A 13 3.07 -6.65 10.62
N ALA A 14 2.71 -6.66 11.89
CA ALA A 14 1.33 -6.79 12.34
C ALA A 14 0.43 -5.60 11.95
N SER A 15 1.00 -4.44 11.61
CA SER A 15 0.23 -3.24 11.30
C SER A 15 -0.24 -3.16 9.86
N CYS A 16 0.17 -4.11 9.00
CA CYS A 16 -0.12 -4.06 7.57
C CYS A 16 -1.63 -4.08 7.28
N LYS A 17 -2.35 -5.08 7.78
CA LYS A 17 -3.78 -5.19 7.51
C LYS A 17 -4.61 -4.04 8.10
N PRO A 18 -4.40 -3.63 9.35
CA PRO A 18 -5.11 -2.47 9.87
C PRO A 18 -4.90 -1.20 9.04
N LEU A 19 -3.67 -0.98 8.58
CA LEU A 19 -3.36 0.16 7.72
C LEU A 19 -4.10 0.09 6.39
N LEU A 20 -4.11 -1.08 5.76
CA LEU A 20 -4.78 -1.28 4.48
C LEU A 20 -6.28 -1.07 4.60
N HIS A 21 -6.92 -1.62 5.63
CA HIS A 21 -8.33 -1.42 5.87
C HIS A 21 -8.64 0.06 6.12
N TRP A 22 -7.80 0.73 6.90
CA TRP A 22 -7.96 2.17 7.15
C TRP A 22 -7.87 2.97 5.84
N PHE A 23 -6.83 2.72 5.04
CA PHE A 23 -6.62 3.46 3.79
C PHE A 23 -7.80 3.27 2.83
N MET A 24 -8.21 2.03 2.62
CA MET A 24 -9.29 1.72 1.70
C MET A 24 -10.62 2.28 2.17
N GLY A 25 -10.88 2.26 3.48
CA GLY A 25 -12.09 2.83 4.04
C GLY A 25 -12.15 4.35 3.94
N GLU A 26 -11.00 5.02 4.05
CA GLU A 26 -10.93 6.48 3.97
C GLU A 26 -10.94 7.00 2.54
N TYR A 27 -10.23 6.33 1.63
CA TYR A 27 -9.98 6.88 0.30
C TYR A 27 -10.70 6.16 -0.83
N LEU A 28 -11.10 4.92 -0.62
CA LEU A 28 -11.76 4.10 -1.64
C LEU A 28 -13.00 3.38 -1.08
N PRO A 29 -13.87 4.07 -0.31
CA PRO A 29 -14.97 3.39 0.40
C PRO A 29 -16.02 2.79 -0.54
N ASP A 30 -16.20 3.37 -1.73
CA ASP A 30 -17.23 2.96 -2.68
C ASP A 30 -16.74 1.98 -3.73
N HIS A 31 -15.49 1.53 -3.61
CA HIS A 31 -14.90 0.59 -4.55
C HIS A 31 -14.80 -0.80 -3.92
N SER A 32 -14.90 -1.83 -4.75
CA SER A 32 -14.60 -3.21 -4.34
C SER A 32 -13.25 -3.58 -4.92
N ILE A 33 -12.22 -3.64 -4.07
CA ILE A 33 -10.84 -3.86 -4.47
C ILE A 33 -10.35 -5.19 -3.95
N ASP A 34 -9.68 -5.93 -4.82
CA ASP A 34 -9.00 -7.18 -4.50
C ASP A 34 -7.50 -6.87 -4.46
N LEU A 35 -6.93 -6.82 -3.27
CA LEU A 35 -5.53 -6.43 -3.05
C LEU A 35 -4.75 -7.59 -2.44
N THR A 36 -3.60 -7.89 -3.04
CA THR A 36 -2.62 -8.81 -2.48
C THR A 36 -1.34 -8.03 -2.20
N VAL A 37 -0.85 -8.09 -0.98
CA VAL A 37 0.44 -7.50 -0.59
C VAL A 37 1.44 -8.63 -0.40
N VAL A 38 2.55 -8.57 -1.14
CA VAL A 38 3.58 -9.60 -1.13
C VAL A 38 4.87 -9.00 -0.57
N TYR A 39 5.35 -9.59 0.52
CA TYR A 39 6.65 -9.24 1.10
C TYR A 39 7.72 -10.16 0.53
N MET A 40 8.74 -9.56 -0.05
CA MET A 40 9.84 -10.30 -0.65
C MET A 40 11.11 -9.46 -0.65
N ASP A 41 12.25 -10.07 -0.88
CA ASP A 41 13.51 -9.36 -0.96
C ASP A 41 13.59 -8.62 -2.29
N LEU A 42 13.54 -7.29 -2.24
CA LEU A 42 13.64 -6.40 -3.41
C LEU A 42 15.02 -5.72 -3.50
N SER A 43 16.00 -6.15 -2.70
CA SER A 43 17.30 -5.49 -2.65
C SER A 43 18.01 -5.46 -4.02
N ASP A 44 17.80 -6.48 -4.86
CA ASP A 44 18.40 -6.53 -6.20
C ASP A 44 17.63 -5.72 -7.24
N GLU A 45 16.41 -5.27 -6.90
CA GLU A 45 15.55 -4.55 -7.83
C GLU A 45 15.73 -3.03 -7.77
N GLY A 46 16.41 -2.52 -6.74
CA GLY A 46 16.65 -1.10 -6.57
C GLY A 46 15.43 -0.29 -6.16
N VAL A 47 14.38 -0.94 -5.67
CA VAL A 47 13.15 -0.30 -5.20
C VAL A 47 12.74 -0.89 -3.86
N ASP A 48 11.99 -0.12 -3.08
CA ASP A 48 11.44 -0.58 -1.81
C ASP A 48 10.06 -1.23 -1.97
N GLY A 49 9.38 -0.91 -3.04
CA GLY A 49 8.08 -1.50 -3.36
C GLY A 49 7.57 -1.09 -4.72
N TRP A 50 6.53 -1.76 -5.17
CA TRP A 50 5.75 -1.36 -6.35
C TRP A 50 4.29 -1.73 -6.23
N CYS A 51 3.48 -1.03 -7.05
CA CYS A 51 2.06 -1.31 -7.18
C CYS A 51 1.77 -1.71 -8.62
N MET A 52 1.18 -2.87 -8.80
CA MET A 52 0.79 -3.39 -10.12
C MET A 52 -0.72 -3.58 -10.18
N ARG A 53 -1.32 -3.14 -11.28
CA ARG A 53 -2.73 -3.37 -11.55
C ARG A 53 -2.86 -4.58 -12.47
N GLU A 54 -3.53 -5.64 -11.99
CA GLU A 54 -3.72 -6.86 -12.76
C GLU A 54 -5.01 -6.80 -13.59
N GLU A 55 -6.11 -6.38 -12.95
CA GLU A 55 -7.41 -6.18 -13.56
C GLU A 55 -7.96 -4.84 -13.08
N ASP A 56 -9.16 -4.47 -13.53
CA ASP A 56 -9.74 -3.16 -13.21
C ASP A 56 -9.73 -2.82 -11.72
N ASN A 57 -9.97 -3.82 -10.88
CA ASN A 57 -10.02 -3.63 -9.42
C ASN A 57 -9.10 -4.59 -8.67
N GLU A 58 -8.17 -5.23 -9.36
CA GLU A 58 -7.21 -6.17 -8.76
C GLU A 58 -5.81 -5.57 -8.77
N PHE A 59 -5.18 -5.53 -7.58
CA PHE A 59 -3.86 -4.95 -7.42
C PHE A 59 -2.95 -5.89 -6.65
N ILE A 60 -1.67 -5.86 -7.01
CA ILE A 60 -0.61 -6.51 -6.26
C ILE A 60 0.38 -5.42 -5.84
N ILE A 61 0.65 -5.33 -4.54
CA ILE A 61 1.69 -4.46 -4.00
C ILE A 61 2.82 -5.36 -3.50
N GLN A 62 4.03 -5.15 -4.01
CA GLN A 62 5.23 -5.83 -3.50
C GLN A 62 5.97 -4.86 -2.60
N ILE A 63 6.41 -5.35 -1.44
CA ILE A 63 7.13 -4.55 -0.45
C ILE A 63 8.40 -5.30 -0.06
N ASP A 64 9.51 -4.58 0.04
CA ASP A 64 10.76 -5.15 0.49
C ASP A 64 10.61 -5.65 1.94
N GLU A 65 10.85 -6.93 2.15
CA GLU A 65 10.72 -7.57 3.46
C GLU A 65 11.73 -7.06 4.49
N ASN A 66 12.76 -6.36 4.03
CA ASN A 66 13.81 -5.83 4.89
C ASN A 66 13.47 -4.47 5.51
N LEU A 67 12.37 -3.85 5.09
CA LEU A 67 11.93 -2.57 5.65
C LEU A 67 11.33 -2.74 7.04
N GLU A 68 11.58 -1.77 7.91
CA GLU A 68 11.12 -1.80 9.29
C GLU A 68 10.52 -0.46 9.70
N GLY A 69 9.66 -0.47 10.72
CA GLY A 69 9.13 0.73 11.34
C GLY A 69 8.44 1.66 10.36
N ASP A 70 8.74 2.95 10.47
CA ASP A 70 8.13 3.99 9.64
C ASP A 70 8.51 3.86 8.16
N GLU A 71 9.69 3.35 7.85
CA GLU A 71 10.09 3.13 6.47
C GLU A 71 9.18 2.12 5.78
N HIS A 72 8.85 1.02 6.46
CA HIS A 72 7.89 0.05 5.97
C HIS A 72 6.52 0.69 5.75
N THR A 73 6.03 1.39 6.75
CA THR A 73 4.69 1.98 6.72
C THR A 73 4.58 3.03 5.62
N LYS A 74 5.58 3.90 5.49
CA LYS A 74 5.61 4.90 4.43
C LYS A 74 5.61 4.27 3.04
N THR A 75 6.43 3.24 2.84
CA THR A 75 6.51 2.56 1.55
C THR A 75 5.17 1.93 1.19
N LEU A 76 4.53 1.27 2.14
CA LEU A 76 3.22 0.67 1.91
C LEU A 76 2.18 1.75 1.56
N LEU A 77 2.17 2.88 2.27
CA LEU A 77 1.26 3.99 1.97
C LEU A 77 1.55 4.62 0.61
N HIS A 78 2.81 4.72 0.23
CA HIS A 78 3.21 5.22 -1.09
C HIS A 78 2.59 4.36 -2.20
N GLU A 79 2.68 3.03 -2.07
CA GLU A 79 2.10 2.12 -3.06
C GLU A 79 0.57 2.13 -3.01
N CYS A 80 -0.02 2.25 -1.85
CA CYS A 80 -1.47 2.45 -1.72
C CYS A 80 -1.94 3.71 -2.43
N TYR A 81 -1.15 4.78 -2.37
CA TYR A 81 -1.48 6.01 -3.07
C TYR A 81 -1.49 5.82 -4.58
N HIS A 82 -0.54 5.04 -5.12
CA HIS A 82 -0.57 4.68 -6.55
C HIS A 82 -1.83 3.89 -6.90
N MET A 83 -2.25 2.96 -6.07
CA MET A 83 -3.51 2.24 -6.25
C MET A 83 -4.69 3.23 -6.30
N TYR A 84 -4.72 4.19 -5.40
CA TYR A 84 -5.72 5.25 -5.39
C TYR A 84 -5.72 6.04 -6.69
N GLN A 85 -4.54 6.42 -7.19
CA GLN A 85 -4.42 7.13 -8.46
C GLN A 85 -5.01 6.32 -9.62
N HIS A 86 -4.73 5.01 -9.68
CA HIS A 86 -5.30 4.14 -10.69
C HIS A 86 -6.83 4.10 -10.62
N MET A 87 -7.38 3.89 -9.42
CA MET A 87 -8.82 3.74 -9.24
C MET A 87 -9.58 5.03 -9.54
N MET A 88 -8.97 6.18 -9.29
CA MET A 88 -9.60 7.49 -9.53
C MET A 88 -9.30 8.05 -10.91
N ASN A 89 -8.61 7.28 -11.76
CA ASN A 89 -8.18 7.71 -13.09
C ASN A 89 -7.33 8.97 -13.06
N ILE A 90 -6.54 9.12 -12.02
CA ILE A 90 -5.55 10.20 -11.89
C ILE A 90 -4.24 9.72 -12.50
N PRO A 91 -3.57 10.52 -13.34
CA PRO A 91 -2.27 10.11 -13.88
C PRO A 91 -1.28 9.76 -12.77
N ARG A 92 -0.51 8.71 -12.98
CA ARG A 92 0.49 8.28 -12.00
C ARG A 92 1.50 9.41 -11.78
N CYS A 93 1.71 9.76 -10.52
CA CYS A 93 2.58 10.86 -10.13
C CYS A 93 3.44 10.44 -8.94
N GLU A 94 4.73 10.25 -9.15
CA GLU A 94 5.67 9.90 -8.08
C GLU A 94 5.85 11.04 -7.08
N ILE A 95 5.85 12.29 -7.57
CA ILE A 95 5.99 13.44 -6.69
C ILE A 95 4.82 13.53 -5.73
N CYS A 96 3.60 13.32 -6.24
CA CYS A 96 2.40 13.33 -5.41
C CYS A 96 2.42 12.22 -4.37
N ALA A 97 2.86 11.02 -4.76
CA ALA A 97 2.97 9.89 -3.84
C ALA A 97 4.01 10.16 -2.75
N ASN A 98 5.16 10.72 -3.11
CA ASN A 98 6.21 11.07 -2.15
C ASN A 98 5.74 12.13 -1.15
N LEU A 99 5.04 13.15 -1.63
CA LEU A 99 4.51 14.20 -0.76
C LEU A 99 3.40 13.71 0.16
N SER A 100 2.65 12.70 -0.28
CA SER A 100 1.52 12.16 0.47
C SER A 100 1.92 11.20 1.57
N GLU A 101 3.06 10.50 1.44
CA GLU A 101 3.39 9.41 2.36
C GLU A 101 3.56 9.88 3.80
N ASP A 102 4.18 11.03 4.05
CA ASP A 102 4.34 11.57 5.40
C ASP A 102 3.00 12.00 6.00
N LEU A 103 2.16 12.64 5.20
CA LEU A 103 0.83 13.06 5.63
C LEU A 103 -0.05 11.86 5.96
N LEU A 104 -0.02 10.83 5.11
CA LEU A 104 -0.79 9.61 5.32
C LEU A 104 -0.31 8.86 6.56
N LEU A 105 1.00 8.79 6.76
CA LEU A 105 1.56 8.17 7.96
C LEU A 105 1.08 8.87 9.23
N ASP A 106 1.11 10.20 9.24
CA ASP A 106 0.64 10.99 10.37
C ASP A 106 -0.85 10.74 10.65
N LYS A 107 -1.67 10.74 9.61
CA LYS A 107 -3.10 10.47 9.73
C LYS A 107 -3.37 9.07 10.27
N PHE A 108 -2.66 8.06 9.77
CA PHE A 108 -2.83 6.70 10.24
C PHE A 108 -2.45 6.56 11.72
N LYS A 109 -1.32 7.16 12.11
CA LYS A 109 -0.88 7.11 13.51
C LYS A 109 -1.91 7.71 14.47
N LYS A 110 -2.66 8.69 14.04
CA LYS A 110 -3.72 9.32 14.86
C LYS A 110 -4.92 8.39 15.05
N THR A 111 -5.02 7.31 14.30
CA THR A 111 -6.11 6.32 14.48
C THR A 111 -5.76 5.24 15.49
N LEU A 112 -4.51 5.15 15.90
CA LEU A 112 -4.03 4.09 16.81
C LEU A 112 -4.34 4.40 18.28
#